data_0b248a4017814ee266ec4e182a7ecb82
#
_entry.id   0b248a4017814ee266ec4e182a7ecb82
#
_cell.length_a   1.000
_cell.length_b   1.000
_cell.length_c   1.000
_cell.angle_alpha   90.00
_cell.angle_beta   90.00
_cell.angle_gamma   90.00
#
_symmetry.space_group_name_H-M   'P 1'
#
loop_
_entity.id
_entity.type
_entity.pdbx_description
1 polymer ?
#
loop_
_entity_poly.entity_id
_entity_poly.type
_entity_poly.pdbx_seq_one_letter_code
_entity_poly.pdbx_strand_id
1 'polypeptide(L)'
;MLSGGLDSTAVAAIAAPYLKQQGKKLYSFTSVPMKGYDYDNSGRYIENEQEDVEKTAKFYGNIESTYLDLNGKTPWELIEEEAKVLEIPFKSIQNCLWLTQGMEQAYHKGARLMLTGSYGNTSVSFSDLDVYMNTLFRKHRYIRLLKEVQAFAKSMGFSGRYALRGIIKDNLTG
;
A
#
# COMPACT_ATOMS: atom_id res chain seq x y z
N MET A 1 0.80 10.11 4.26
CA MET A 1 1.32 8.73 4.40
C MET A 1 1.91 8.29 3.06
N LEU A 2 3.13 7.77 3.05
CA LEU A 2 3.80 7.25 1.86
C LEU A 2 4.18 5.79 2.13
N SER A 3 3.90 4.92 1.18
CA SER A 3 4.29 3.51 1.18
C SER A 3 5.01 3.19 -0.13
N GLY A 4 5.54 1.99 -0.29
CA GLY A 4 6.07 1.49 -1.56
C GLY A 4 4.99 1.25 -2.63
N GLY A 5 3.70 1.34 -2.26
CA GLY A 5 2.58 1.11 -3.15
C GLY A 5 2.34 2.22 -4.17
N LEU A 6 1.74 1.87 -5.31
CA LEU A 6 1.49 2.77 -6.44
C LEU A 6 0.62 3.98 -6.06
N ASP A 7 -0.43 3.79 -5.27
CA ASP A 7 -1.41 4.84 -4.96
C ASP A 7 -0.80 5.98 -4.14
N SER A 8 -0.09 5.65 -3.06
CA SER A 8 0.59 6.64 -2.23
C SER A 8 1.74 7.32 -2.97
N THR A 9 2.46 6.57 -3.81
CA THR A 9 3.53 7.11 -4.66
C THR A 9 2.97 8.05 -5.74
N ALA A 10 1.80 7.74 -6.33
CA ALA A 10 1.14 8.64 -7.27
C ALA A 10 0.74 9.98 -6.63
N VAL A 11 0.24 9.95 -5.39
CA VAL A 11 -0.04 11.17 -4.63
C VAL A 11 1.24 11.98 -4.38
N ALA A 12 2.33 11.31 -3.97
CA ALA A 12 3.62 11.95 -3.75
C ALA A 12 4.21 12.52 -5.05
N ALA A 13 4.00 11.83 -6.19
CA ALA A 13 4.46 12.26 -7.52
C ALA A 13 3.85 13.59 -7.98
N ILE A 14 2.66 13.91 -7.49
CA ILE A 14 2.00 15.20 -7.76
C ILE A 14 2.40 16.23 -6.71
N ALA A 15 2.38 15.85 -5.44
CA ALA A 15 2.58 16.77 -4.33
C ALA A 15 4.04 17.27 -4.22
N ALA A 16 5.03 16.38 -4.43
CA ALA A 16 6.44 16.73 -4.25
C ALA A 16 6.92 17.79 -5.25
N PRO A 17 6.70 17.67 -6.58
CA PRO A 17 7.08 18.72 -7.53
C PRO A 17 6.34 20.04 -7.27
N TYR A 18 5.06 19.98 -6.93
CA TYR A 18 4.28 21.18 -6.62
C TYR A 18 4.83 21.94 -5.42
N LEU A 19 5.18 21.25 -4.34
CA LEU A 19 5.80 21.88 -3.17
C LEU A 19 7.22 22.35 -3.46
N LYS A 20 7.99 21.63 -4.28
CA LYS A 20 9.35 22.01 -4.68
C LYS A 20 9.38 23.35 -5.41
N GLN A 21 8.41 23.62 -6.29
CA GLN A 21 8.26 24.90 -6.98
C GLN A 21 8.02 26.06 -6.01
N GLN A 22 7.48 25.78 -4.83
CA GLN A 22 7.25 26.77 -3.76
C GLN A 22 8.40 26.83 -2.75
N GLY A 23 9.52 26.14 -3.00
CA GLY A 23 10.64 26.06 -2.07
C GLY A 23 10.32 25.26 -0.79
N LYS A 24 9.28 24.42 -0.81
CA LYS A 24 8.80 23.64 0.33
C LYS A 24 9.17 22.18 0.23
N LYS A 25 9.25 21.52 1.39
CA LYS A 25 9.40 20.07 1.49
C LYS A 25 8.04 19.38 1.59
N LEU A 26 7.97 18.13 1.09
CA LEU A 26 6.90 17.20 1.37
C LEU A 26 7.33 16.30 2.54
N TYR A 27 6.66 16.38 3.67
CA TYR A 27 6.87 15.43 4.77
C TYR A 27 6.14 14.13 4.47
N SER A 28 6.83 13.01 4.55
CA SER A 28 6.23 11.69 4.40
C SER A 28 6.36 10.86 5.67
N PHE A 29 5.36 10.01 5.91
CA PHE A 29 5.29 9.15 7.07
C PHE A 29 5.01 7.73 6.59
N THR A 30 5.85 6.78 7.03
CA THR A 30 5.82 5.38 6.58
C THR A 30 5.89 4.48 7.80
N SER A 31 4.93 3.57 7.93
CA SER A 31 5.02 2.52 8.95
C SER A 31 6.11 1.52 8.58
N VAL A 32 6.91 1.16 9.55
CA VAL A 32 7.98 0.17 9.40
C VAL A 32 7.89 -0.87 10.53
N PRO A 33 8.41 -2.07 10.32
CA PRO A 33 8.52 -3.06 11.39
C PRO A 33 9.29 -2.51 12.60
N MET A 34 8.89 -2.94 13.77
CA MET A 34 9.57 -2.60 15.02
C MET A 34 11.03 -3.06 14.98
N LYS A 35 11.95 -2.27 15.52
CA LYS A 35 13.36 -2.62 15.55
C LYS A 35 13.59 -3.97 16.25
N GLY A 36 14.29 -4.88 15.56
CA GLY A 36 14.55 -6.24 16.07
C GLY A 36 13.43 -7.24 15.77
N TYR A 37 12.36 -6.82 15.08
CA TYR A 37 11.37 -7.75 14.55
C TYR A 37 11.97 -8.55 13.39
N ASP A 38 11.90 -9.88 13.51
CA ASP A 38 12.32 -10.79 12.44
C ASP A 38 11.14 -10.99 11.48
N TYR A 39 11.29 -10.49 10.26
CA TYR A 39 10.25 -10.55 9.24
C TYR A 39 10.67 -11.45 8.07
N ASP A 40 9.68 -12.07 7.44
CA ASP A 40 9.88 -12.99 6.34
C ASP A 40 10.29 -12.27 5.04
N ASN A 41 11.56 -12.40 4.67
CA ASN A 41 12.10 -11.90 3.40
C ASN A 41 11.89 -12.86 2.22
N SER A 42 10.97 -13.81 2.31
CA SER A 42 10.72 -14.79 1.22
C SER A 42 10.24 -14.15 -0.10
N GLY A 43 9.96 -12.85 -0.09
CA GLY A 43 9.46 -12.10 -1.25
C GLY A 43 7.97 -12.34 -1.55
N ARG A 44 7.26 -13.10 -0.69
CA ARG A 44 5.82 -13.32 -0.83
C ARG A 44 5.02 -12.10 -0.37
N TYR A 45 5.49 -11.42 0.66
CA TYR A 45 4.90 -10.19 1.19
C TYR A 45 5.99 -9.14 1.36
N ILE A 46 5.65 -7.87 1.15
CA ILE A 46 6.53 -6.74 1.44
C ILE A 46 6.18 -6.29 2.85
N GLU A 47 7.00 -6.69 3.83
CA GLU A 47 6.78 -6.34 5.24
C GLU A 47 7.45 -5.02 5.62
N ASN A 48 8.47 -4.61 4.89
CA ASN A 48 9.14 -3.33 5.09
C ASN A 48 9.27 -2.58 3.76
N GLU A 49 8.58 -1.47 3.67
CA GLU A 49 8.54 -0.62 2.46
C GLU A 49 9.57 0.53 2.50
N GLN A 50 10.44 0.56 3.51
CA GLN A 50 11.38 1.66 3.71
C GLN A 50 12.27 1.90 2.49
N GLU A 51 12.83 0.84 1.89
CA GLU A 51 13.73 0.95 0.74
C GLU A 51 13.04 1.62 -0.47
N ASP A 52 11.78 1.30 -0.73
CA ASP A 52 11.04 1.87 -1.86
C ASP A 52 10.65 3.33 -1.61
N VAL A 53 10.35 3.66 -0.36
CA VAL A 53 10.12 5.05 0.07
C VAL A 53 11.41 5.87 -0.06
N GLU A 54 12.56 5.32 0.30
CA GLU A 54 13.87 5.98 0.14
C GLU A 54 14.21 6.25 -1.33
N LYS A 55 13.95 5.29 -2.22
CA LYS A 55 14.09 5.48 -3.67
C LYS A 55 13.23 6.63 -4.17
N THR A 56 11.96 6.66 -3.74
CA THR A 56 11.01 7.72 -4.08
C THR A 56 11.48 9.07 -3.56
N ALA A 57 11.88 9.15 -2.30
CA ALA A 57 12.38 10.38 -1.69
C ALA A 57 13.63 10.92 -2.37
N LYS A 58 14.56 10.03 -2.71
CA LYS A 58 15.79 10.36 -3.45
C LYS A 58 15.48 10.89 -4.85
N PHE A 59 14.51 10.31 -5.55
CA PHE A 59 14.11 10.72 -6.90
C PHE A 59 13.60 12.18 -6.93
N TYR A 60 12.72 12.55 -5.99
CA TYR A 60 12.16 13.92 -5.95
C TYR A 60 13.08 14.93 -5.28
N GLY A 61 13.88 14.51 -4.31
CA GLY A 61 14.89 15.32 -3.62
C GLY A 61 14.34 16.33 -2.62
N ASN A 62 13.03 16.49 -2.49
CA ASN A 62 12.38 17.37 -1.53
C ASN A 62 11.38 16.63 -0.62
N ILE A 63 11.42 15.31 -0.57
CA ILE A 63 10.65 14.50 0.36
C ILE A 63 11.51 14.24 1.59
N GLU A 64 10.99 14.58 2.77
CA GLU A 64 11.58 14.28 4.07
C GLU A 64 10.77 13.17 4.74
N SER A 65 11.34 11.97 4.81
CA SER A 65 10.67 10.78 5.30
C SER A 65 10.88 10.59 6.80
N THR A 66 9.80 10.24 7.49
CA THR A 66 9.80 9.79 8.89
C THR A 66 9.26 8.38 8.94
N TYR A 67 10.00 7.47 9.57
CA TYR A 67 9.61 6.07 9.73
C TYR A 67 8.98 5.87 11.10
N LEU A 68 7.84 5.19 11.12
CA LEU A 68 6.99 5.01 12.29
C LEU A 68 7.06 3.55 12.72
N ASP A 69 7.66 3.30 13.87
CA ASP A 69 7.82 1.97 14.47
C ASP A 69 7.08 1.83 15.83
N LEU A 70 6.09 2.71 16.06
CA LEU A 70 5.34 2.83 17.31
C LEU A 70 6.24 3.16 18.52
N ASN A 71 7.41 3.78 18.29
CA ASN A 71 8.41 4.08 19.33
C ASN A 71 8.86 2.83 20.13
N GLY A 72 8.88 1.67 19.47
CA GLY A 72 9.23 0.39 20.06
C GLY A 72 8.17 -0.21 20.97
N LYS A 73 6.97 0.39 21.05
CA LYS A 73 5.83 -0.14 21.81
C LYS A 73 5.02 -1.13 20.97
N THR A 74 4.46 -2.12 21.62
CA THR A 74 3.53 -3.04 20.98
C THR A 74 2.14 -2.43 20.84
N PRO A 75 1.29 -2.90 19.90
CA PRO A 75 -0.10 -2.45 19.83
C PRO A 75 -0.88 -2.64 21.13
N TRP A 76 -0.57 -3.67 21.91
CA TRP A 76 -1.24 -3.94 23.19
C TRP A 76 -0.98 -2.86 24.24
N GLU A 77 0.20 -2.26 24.24
CA GLU A 77 0.56 -1.18 25.16
C GLU A 77 -0.10 0.14 24.80
N LEU A 78 -0.52 0.30 23.55
CA LEU A 78 -1.12 1.53 23.04
C LEU A 78 -2.64 1.46 22.89
N ILE A 79 -3.24 0.26 23.01
CA ILE A 79 -4.68 0.05 22.71
C ILE A 79 -5.59 0.87 23.60
N GLU A 80 -5.25 1.07 24.88
CA GLU A 80 -6.07 1.86 25.80
C GLU A 80 -6.06 3.35 25.45
N GLU A 81 -4.89 3.87 25.07
CA GLU A 81 -4.74 5.27 24.67
C GLU A 81 -5.53 5.54 23.37
N GLU A 82 -5.40 4.64 22.41
CA GLU A 82 -6.11 4.75 21.13
C GLU A 82 -7.62 4.60 21.30
N ALA A 83 -8.08 3.68 22.15
CA ALA A 83 -9.50 3.50 22.43
C ALA A 83 -10.12 4.74 23.10
N LYS A 84 -9.38 5.47 23.92
CA LYS A 84 -9.83 6.74 24.50
C LYS A 84 -9.96 7.84 23.44
N VAL A 85 -9.08 7.85 22.44
CA VAL A 85 -9.11 8.83 21.34
C VAL A 85 -10.25 8.53 20.37
N LEU A 86 -10.42 7.27 20.00
CA LEU A 86 -11.42 6.86 19.00
C LEU A 86 -12.84 6.77 19.57
N GLU A 87 -13.00 6.48 20.87
CA GLU A 87 -14.28 6.26 21.56
C GLU A 87 -15.19 5.17 20.97
N ILE A 88 -14.66 4.39 20.03
CA ILE A 88 -15.37 3.30 19.35
C ILE A 88 -14.49 2.06 19.21
N PRO A 89 -15.09 0.85 19.21
CA PRO A 89 -14.36 -0.36 18.84
C PRO A 89 -13.87 -0.29 17.40
N PHE A 90 -12.59 -0.57 17.18
CA PHE A 90 -12.00 -0.48 15.85
C PHE A 90 -11.48 -1.85 15.37
N LYS A 91 -11.85 -2.25 14.16
CA LYS A 91 -11.55 -3.60 13.63
C LYS A 91 -10.05 -3.85 13.41
N SER A 92 -9.30 -2.80 13.09
CA SER A 92 -7.87 -2.90 12.74
C SER A 92 -7.07 -1.88 13.54
N ILE A 93 -7.12 -2.02 14.86
CA ILE A 93 -6.53 -1.04 15.80
C ILE A 93 -5.04 -0.82 15.54
N GLN A 94 -4.30 -1.86 15.16
CA GLN A 94 -2.89 -1.77 14.80
C GLN A 94 -2.64 -0.79 13.64
N ASN A 95 -3.56 -0.69 12.68
CA ASN A 95 -3.43 0.24 11.57
C ASN A 95 -3.76 1.68 11.99
N CYS A 96 -4.62 1.86 12.99
CA CYS A 96 -4.89 3.17 13.57
C CYS A 96 -3.69 3.73 14.29
N LEU A 97 -2.98 2.92 15.05
CA LEU A 97 -1.82 3.36 15.82
C LEU A 97 -0.75 4.02 14.94
N TRP A 98 -0.46 3.44 13.78
CA TRP A 98 0.47 4.09 12.82
C TRP A 98 -0.08 5.38 12.24
N LEU A 99 -1.38 5.43 11.97
CA LEU A 99 -2.03 6.62 11.46
C LEU A 99 -2.00 7.74 12.49
N THR A 100 -2.33 7.44 13.74
CA THR A 100 -2.30 8.38 14.88
C THR A 100 -0.89 8.89 15.11
N GLN A 101 0.11 8.00 15.17
CA GLN A 101 1.52 8.41 15.29
C GLN A 101 1.95 9.31 14.13
N GLY A 102 1.55 8.97 12.90
CA GLY A 102 1.84 9.78 11.71
C GLY A 102 1.17 11.15 11.74
N MET A 103 -0.08 11.24 12.21
CA MET A 103 -0.78 12.51 12.37
C MET A 103 -0.14 13.38 13.45
N GLU A 104 0.26 12.81 14.56
CA GLU A 104 0.97 13.49 15.64
C GLU A 104 2.29 14.08 15.14
N GLN A 105 3.11 13.26 14.48
CA GLN A 105 4.37 13.71 13.89
C GLN A 105 4.18 14.80 12.82
N ALA A 106 3.12 14.67 12.01
CA ALA A 106 2.78 15.69 11.02
C ALA A 106 2.39 17.01 11.69
N TYR A 107 1.59 16.95 12.76
CA TYR A 107 1.21 18.12 13.53
C TYR A 107 2.43 18.84 14.12
N HIS A 108 3.36 18.10 14.71
CA HIS A 108 4.62 18.68 15.26
C HIS A 108 5.50 19.32 14.18
N LYS A 109 5.43 18.84 12.94
CA LYS A 109 6.10 19.47 11.78
C LYS A 109 5.31 20.64 11.20
N GLY A 110 4.20 21.04 11.81
CA GLY A 110 3.35 22.16 11.38
C GLY A 110 2.41 21.83 10.21
N ALA A 111 2.29 20.57 9.81
CA ALA A 111 1.35 20.16 8.78
C ALA A 111 -0.10 20.30 9.26
N ARG A 112 -1.01 20.69 8.37
CA ARG A 112 -2.45 20.81 8.63
C ARG A 112 -3.28 19.91 7.75
N LEU A 113 -2.66 19.27 6.78
CA LEU A 113 -3.29 18.34 5.86
C LEU A 113 -2.40 17.12 5.69
N MET A 114 -3.00 15.95 5.77
CA MET A 114 -2.35 14.68 5.45
C MET A 114 -3.00 14.07 4.21
N LEU A 115 -2.19 13.77 3.21
CA LEU A 115 -2.61 13.04 2.02
C LEU A 115 -2.31 11.56 2.21
N THR A 116 -3.22 10.71 1.77
CA THR A 116 -3.06 9.25 1.79
C THR A 116 -3.36 8.68 0.42
N GLY A 117 -2.83 7.48 0.12
CA GLY A 117 -3.22 6.66 -1.02
C GLY A 117 -4.46 5.80 -0.73
N SER A 118 -5.16 6.03 0.38
CA SER A 118 -6.33 5.24 0.77
C SER A 118 -7.41 5.27 -0.31
N TYR A 119 -8.07 4.13 -0.51
CA TYR A 119 -9.09 3.93 -1.54
C TYR A 119 -8.57 3.98 -2.99
N GLY A 120 -7.27 4.09 -3.25
CA GLY A 120 -6.72 4.01 -4.59
C GLY A 120 -7.12 2.70 -5.28
N ASN A 121 -6.97 1.57 -4.60
CA ASN A 121 -7.36 0.24 -5.09
C ASN A 121 -8.86 0.10 -5.40
N THR A 122 -9.71 0.96 -4.88
CA THR A 122 -11.16 0.94 -5.13
C THR A 122 -11.62 2.07 -6.06
N SER A 123 -10.69 2.88 -6.55
CA SER A 123 -10.95 4.03 -7.42
C SER A 123 -10.05 4.02 -8.65
N VAL A 124 -8.93 4.76 -8.62
CA VAL A 124 -8.08 5.00 -9.79
C VAL A 124 -7.23 3.81 -10.21
N SER A 125 -6.84 2.96 -9.28
CA SER A 125 -6.10 1.71 -9.53
C SER A 125 -6.98 0.46 -9.37
N PHE A 126 -8.30 0.64 -9.36
CA PHE A 126 -9.23 -0.49 -9.27
C PHE A 126 -9.04 -1.45 -10.43
N SER A 127 -8.70 -2.69 -10.11
CA SER A 127 -8.75 -3.79 -11.05
C SER A 127 -9.10 -5.08 -10.31
N ASP A 128 -10.14 -5.76 -10.79
CA ASP A 128 -10.42 -7.14 -10.44
C ASP A 128 -9.86 -8.01 -11.56
N LEU A 129 -8.76 -8.70 -11.27
CA LEU A 129 -8.05 -9.50 -12.25
C LEU A 129 -8.91 -10.66 -12.74
N ASP A 130 -9.74 -11.24 -11.87
CA ASP A 130 -10.64 -12.35 -12.23
C ASP A 130 -11.73 -11.86 -13.17
N VAL A 131 -12.34 -10.71 -12.88
CA VAL A 131 -13.32 -10.06 -13.77
C VAL A 131 -12.69 -9.73 -15.12
N TYR A 132 -11.45 -9.22 -15.12
CA TYR A 132 -10.73 -8.91 -16.35
C TYR A 132 -10.44 -10.16 -17.18
N MET A 133 -9.91 -11.23 -16.56
CA MET A 133 -9.62 -12.49 -17.25
C MET A 133 -10.90 -13.14 -17.80
N ASN A 134 -11.99 -13.16 -17.03
CA ASN A 134 -13.31 -13.62 -17.47
C ASN A 134 -13.84 -12.78 -18.64
N THR A 135 -13.62 -11.47 -18.62
CA THR A 135 -13.97 -10.57 -19.73
C THR A 135 -13.19 -10.92 -21.00
N LEU A 136 -11.88 -11.19 -20.88
CA LEU A 136 -11.06 -11.63 -22.02
C LEU A 136 -11.54 -12.94 -22.59
N PHE A 137 -11.93 -13.90 -21.75
CA PHE A 137 -12.50 -15.18 -22.16
C PHE A 137 -13.80 -14.98 -22.94
N ARG A 138 -14.76 -14.26 -22.40
CA ARG A 138 -16.06 -13.97 -23.03
C ARG A 138 -15.94 -13.18 -24.34
N LYS A 139 -14.91 -12.31 -24.46
CA LYS A 139 -14.60 -11.57 -25.69
C LYS A 139 -13.70 -12.35 -26.67
N HIS A 140 -13.49 -13.64 -26.46
CA HIS A 140 -12.65 -14.51 -27.30
C HIS A 140 -11.21 -14.00 -27.51
N ARG A 141 -10.67 -13.22 -26.56
CA ARG A 141 -9.30 -12.68 -26.63
C ARG A 141 -8.30 -13.64 -25.98
N TYR A 142 -8.27 -14.89 -26.44
CA TYR A 142 -7.55 -15.99 -25.82
C TYR A 142 -6.02 -15.80 -25.73
N ILE A 143 -5.40 -15.19 -26.77
CA ILE A 143 -3.94 -14.92 -26.76
C ILE A 143 -3.59 -13.98 -25.61
N ARG A 144 -4.37 -12.91 -25.42
CA ARG A 144 -4.17 -11.96 -24.33
C ARG A 144 -4.46 -12.60 -22.99
N LEU A 145 -5.52 -13.37 -22.86
CA LEU A 145 -5.85 -14.14 -21.68
C LEU A 145 -4.70 -15.04 -21.23
N LEU A 146 -4.10 -15.80 -22.15
CA LEU A 146 -2.97 -16.68 -21.82
C LEU A 146 -1.75 -15.91 -21.31
N LYS A 147 -1.44 -14.73 -21.90
CA LYS A 147 -0.36 -13.86 -21.43
C LYS A 147 -0.61 -13.35 -20.02
N GLU A 148 -1.83 -12.87 -19.72
CA GLU A 148 -2.21 -12.38 -18.39
C GLU A 148 -2.18 -13.51 -17.34
N VAL A 149 -2.72 -14.70 -17.68
CA VAL A 149 -2.67 -15.88 -16.80
C VAL A 149 -1.24 -16.28 -16.48
N GLN A 150 -0.34 -16.26 -17.47
CA GLN A 150 1.08 -16.58 -17.25
C GLN A 150 1.77 -15.54 -16.37
N ALA A 151 1.52 -14.24 -16.61
CA ALA A 151 2.07 -13.16 -15.82
C ALA A 151 1.60 -13.25 -14.36
N PHE A 152 0.30 -13.45 -14.15
CA PHE A 152 -0.28 -13.62 -12.83
C PHE A 152 0.27 -14.86 -12.10
N ALA A 153 0.30 -16.00 -12.76
CA ALA A 153 0.85 -17.23 -12.19
C ALA A 153 2.32 -17.05 -11.75
N LYS A 154 3.11 -16.36 -12.56
CA LYS A 154 4.50 -16.06 -12.24
C LYS A 154 4.63 -15.13 -11.03
N SER A 155 3.79 -14.10 -10.92
CA SER A 155 3.83 -13.15 -9.80
C SER A 155 3.40 -13.78 -8.48
N MET A 156 2.46 -14.73 -8.53
CA MET A 156 1.89 -15.39 -7.35
C MET A 156 2.56 -16.73 -7.01
N GLY A 157 3.52 -17.18 -7.80
CA GLY A 157 4.27 -18.42 -7.56
C GLY A 157 3.46 -19.72 -7.73
N PHE A 158 2.38 -19.70 -8.55
CA PHE A 158 1.60 -20.91 -8.82
C PHE A 158 1.48 -21.25 -10.31
N SER A 159 0.90 -22.43 -10.60
CA SER A 159 0.76 -22.91 -11.98
C SER A 159 -0.30 -22.15 -12.77
N GLY A 160 0.05 -21.65 -13.97
CA GLY A 160 -0.91 -21.02 -14.88
C GLY A 160 -2.08 -21.94 -15.29
N ARG A 161 -1.89 -23.27 -15.23
CA ARG A 161 -2.96 -24.26 -15.47
C ARG A 161 -4.04 -24.18 -14.38
N TYR A 162 -3.66 -23.89 -13.14
CA TYR A 162 -4.60 -23.74 -12.04
C TYR A 162 -5.49 -22.50 -12.25
N ALA A 163 -4.89 -21.33 -12.56
CA ALA A 163 -5.62 -20.11 -12.84
C ALA A 163 -6.56 -20.27 -14.06
N LEU A 164 -6.08 -20.90 -15.14
CA LEU A 164 -6.89 -21.14 -16.33
C LEU A 164 -8.09 -22.03 -16.07
N ARG A 165 -7.94 -23.06 -15.21
CA ARG A 165 -9.05 -23.93 -14.80
C ARG A 165 -10.16 -23.16 -14.08
N GLY A 166 -9.81 -22.22 -13.19
CA GLY A 166 -10.77 -21.34 -12.53
C GLY A 166 -11.61 -20.57 -13.54
N ILE A 167 -10.95 -19.87 -14.45
CA ILE A 167 -11.62 -19.07 -15.49
C ILE A 167 -12.54 -19.92 -16.37
N ILE A 168 -12.09 -21.10 -16.81
CA ILE A 168 -12.90 -22.00 -17.63
C ILE A 168 -14.12 -22.46 -16.84
N LYS A 169 -13.94 -22.87 -15.58
CA LYS A 169 -15.03 -23.30 -14.73
C LYS A 169 -16.07 -22.19 -14.58
N ASP A 170 -15.66 -20.98 -14.21
CA ASP A 170 -16.56 -19.84 -13.97
C ASP A 170 -17.37 -19.44 -15.22
N ASN A 171 -16.86 -19.68 -16.42
CA ASN A 171 -17.55 -19.34 -17.66
C ASN A 171 -18.34 -20.49 -18.31
N LEU A 172 -18.13 -21.74 -17.88
CA LEU A 172 -18.86 -22.92 -18.43
C LEU A 172 -19.93 -23.46 -17.46
N THR A 173 -19.86 -23.12 -16.17
CA THR A 173 -20.77 -23.61 -15.12
C THR A 173 -21.73 -22.56 -14.56
N GLY A 174 -21.68 -21.31 -15.08
CA GLY A 174 -22.53 -20.17 -14.67
C GLY A 174 -23.76 -19.97 -15.54
#